data_93dca1672d850df2cdf8be7b5c9d7724
#
_entry.id   93dca1672d850df2cdf8be7b5c9d7724
#
_cell.length_a   1.000
_cell.length_b   1.000
_cell.length_c   1.000
_cell.angle_alpha   90.00
_cell.angle_beta   90.00
_cell.angle_gamma   90.00
#
_symmetry.space_group_name_H-M   'P 1'
#
loop_
_entity.id
_entity.type
_entity.pdbx_description
1 polymer ?
#
loop_
_entity_poly.entity_id
_entity_poly.type
_entity_poly.pdbx_seq_one_letter_code
_entity_poly.pdbx_strand_id
1 'polypeptide(L)'
;GKEAFSCTSDHGDLLIHVPHLSRTLRILSPGMPVNILGVEFEDDEKRTAEMVIIAPDYLIDVSALSACMKPYGDSAESYFLDMISPKETTIPIMLGNAANRFMDDLVNTPVDFNDNEAVNQLYEESLHKHFMENLLNYSCLDLPLDKSYFDTLKETFRNIKSSVQHRFPSAEVGLPLEDTLLEPSFICETLGLRGRLDVMAANHKSLVELKSGKAEENYGHLQGPQRQHVMQMSLYKEMLHYNFSMPRDNVKSFLFYSRYPVFYN
;
A
#
# COMPACT_ATOMS: atom_id res chain seq x y z
N GLY A 1 -0.70 -29.11 -22.10
CA GLY A 1 -0.54 -27.63 -22.11
C GLY A 1 0.91 -27.29 -22.33
N LYS A 2 1.21 -26.06 -22.74
CA LYS A 2 2.61 -25.59 -22.79
C LYS A 2 3.11 -25.49 -21.35
N GLU A 3 4.25 -26.10 -21.05
CA GLU A 3 4.88 -26.09 -19.73
C GLU A 3 6.20 -25.32 -19.74
N ALA A 4 6.60 -24.80 -20.92
CA ALA A 4 7.83 -24.06 -21.13
C ALA A 4 7.66 -22.99 -22.21
N PHE A 5 8.53 -21.99 -22.19
CA PHE A 5 8.68 -21.00 -23.26
C PHE A 5 10.16 -20.68 -23.49
N SER A 6 10.48 -20.23 -24.69
CA SER A 6 11.82 -19.76 -25.04
C SER A 6 11.86 -18.25 -24.94
N CYS A 7 12.94 -17.71 -24.38
CA CYS A 7 13.22 -16.28 -24.34
C CYS A 7 14.68 -16.01 -24.73
N THR A 8 14.94 -14.83 -25.28
CA THR A 8 16.28 -14.33 -25.57
C THR A 8 16.70 -13.36 -24.47
N SER A 9 17.89 -13.53 -23.93
CA SER A 9 18.49 -12.67 -22.94
C SER A 9 19.91 -12.24 -23.39
N ASP A 10 20.53 -11.36 -22.63
CA ASP A 10 21.94 -10.98 -22.84
C ASP A 10 22.92 -12.17 -22.73
N HIS A 11 22.47 -13.27 -22.16
CA HIS A 11 23.20 -14.52 -22.02
C HIS A 11 22.85 -15.58 -23.08
N GLY A 12 22.07 -15.18 -24.10
CA GLY A 12 21.61 -16.05 -25.18
C GLY A 12 20.16 -16.55 -24.99
N ASP A 13 19.81 -17.56 -25.82
CA ASP A 13 18.49 -18.16 -25.80
C ASP A 13 18.33 -19.12 -24.61
N LEU A 14 17.26 -18.95 -23.87
CA LEU A 14 16.93 -19.73 -22.68
C LEU A 14 15.60 -20.45 -22.88
N LEU A 15 15.52 -21.70 -22.48
CA LEU A 15 14.26 -22.45 -22.35
C LEU A 15 13.88 -22.51 -20.85
N ILE A 16 12.75 -21.92 -20.51
CA ILE A 16 12.26 -21.82 -19.12
C ILE A 16 11.05 -22.73 -18.94
N HIS A 17 11.12 -23.63 -17.97
CA HIS A 17 10.06 -24.54 -17.59
C HIS A 17 9.28 -23.99 -16.40
N VAL A 18 7.97 -23.78 -16.58
CA VAL A 18 7.08 -23.24 -15.56
C VAL A 18 5.71 -23.95 -15.62
N PRO A 19 5.66 -25.23 -15.27
CA PRO A 19 4.46 -26.05 -15.41
C PRO A 19 3.27 -25.50 -14.62
N HIS A 20 3.54 -24.85 -13.47
CA HIS A 20 2.53 -24.19 -12.63
C HIS A 20 1.90 -22.96 -13.29
N LEU A 21 2.52 -22.37 -14.32
CA LEU A 21 2.02 -21.21 -15.07
C LEU A 21 1.42 -21.58 -16.43
N SER A 22 1.04 -22.81 -16.67
CA SER A 22 0.59 -23.32 -17.98
C SER A 22 -0.59 -22.53 -18.58
N ARG A 23 -1.45 -21.93 -17.76
CA ARG A 23 -2.53 -21.04 -18.23
C ARG A 23 -1.98 -19.68 -18.67
N THR A 24 -1.07 -19.12 -17.92
CA THR A 24 -0.42 -17.82 -18.18
C THR A 24 0.42 -17.87 -19.44
N LEU A 25 1.08 -19.01 -19.72
CA LEU A 25 1.88 -19.18 -20.96
C LEU A 25 1.06 -19.05 -22.25
N ARG A 26 -0.26 -19.14 -22.19
CA ARG A 26 -1.14 -18.98 -23.36
C ARG A 26 -1.21 -17.52 -23.82
N ILE A 27 -0.96 -16.57 -22.95
CA ILE A 27 -1.00 -15.14 -23.28
C ILE A 27 0.34 -14.61 -23.77
N LEU A 28 1.42 -15.37 -23.62
CA LEU A 28 2.72 -14.98 -24.14
C LEU A 28 2.72 -14.99 -25.69
N SER A 29 3.17 -13.88 -26.25
CA SER A 29 3.34 -13.70 -27.69
C SER A 29 4.81 -13.39 -28.00
N PRO A 30 5.31 -13.78 -29.19
CA PRO A 30 6.69 -13.42 -29.59
C PRO A 30 6.93 -11.92 -29.51
N GLY A 31 8.07 -11.54 -28.94
CA GLY A 31 8.48 -10.15 -28.76
C GLY A 31 7.92 -9.47 -27.50
N MET A 32 7.15 -10.15 -26.67
CA MET A 32 6.78 -9.61 -25.37
C MET A 32 7.97 -9.57 -24.42
N PRO A 33 8.25 -8.42 -23.74
CA PRO A 33 9.25 -8.37 -22.69
C PRO A 33 8.78 -9.14 -21.47
N VAL A 34 9.70 -9.87 -20.85
CA VAL A 34 9.45 -10.63 -19.61
C VAL A 34 10.65 -10.48 -18.66
N ASN A 35 10.36 -10.36 -17.37
CA ASN A 35 11.36 -10.56 -16.32
C ASN A 35 11.16 -11.94 -15.70
N ILE A 36 12.25 -12.67 -15.54
CA ILE A 36 12.26 -14.04 -15.01
C ILE A 36 13.04 -14.03 -13.70
N LEU A 37 12.38 -14.38 -12.62
CA LEU A 37 12.92 -14.29 -11.27
C LEU A 37 13.05 -15.69 -10.65
N GLY A 38 14.08 -15.87 -9.80
CA GLY A 38 14.32 -17.14 -9.11
C GLY A 38 14.61 -18.27 -10.08
N VAL A 39 15.55 -18.05 -11.03
CA VAL A 39 15.94 -19.10 -11.99
C VAL A 39 16.80 -20.13 -11.29
N GLU A 40 16.34 -21.38 -11.30
CA GLU A 40 17.07 -22.52 -10.80
C GLU A 40 17.47 -23.45 -11.97
N PHE A 41 18.66 -24.04 -11.86
CA PHE A 41 19.19 -24.98 -12.84
C PHE A 41 18.99 -26.38 -12.27
N GLU A 42 18.09 -27.17 -12.88
CA GLU A 42 17.91 -28.58 -12.49
C GLU A 42 18.95 -29.48 -13.16
N ASP A 43 19.27 -29.17 -14.43
CA ASP A 43 20.35 -29.78 -15.21
C ASP A 43 20.84 -28.81 -16.31
N ASP A 44 21.73 -29.24 -17.18
CA ASP A 44 22.32 -28.42 -18.23
C ASP A 44 21.29 -27.85 -19.23
N GLU A 45 20.12 -28.48 -19.37
CA GLU A 45 19.10 -28.09 -20.34
C GLU A 45 17.84 -27.55 -19.67
N LYS A 46 17.57 -27.93 -18.41
CA LYS A 46 16.31 -27.58 -17.73
C LYS A 46 16.51 -26.49 -16.69
N ARG A 47 15.89 -25.35 -16.97
CA ARG A 47 15.82 -24.20 -16.08
C ARG A 47 14.38 -23.95 -15.67
N THR A 48 14.15 -23.82 -14.38
CA THR A 48 12.86 -23.44 -13.79
C THR A 48 12.90 -22.02 -13.30
N ALA A 49 11.75 -21.38 -13.12
CA ALA A 49 11.65 -20.06 -12.58
C ALA A 49 10.55 -20.00 -11.51
N GLU A 50 10.83 -19.26 -10.45
CA GLU A 50 9.85 -19.01 -9.38
C GLU A 50 8.73 -18.10 -9.88
N MET A 51 9.08 -17.05 -10.62
CA MET A 51 8.13 -16.03 -11.08
C MET A 51 8.49 -15.54 -12.49
N VAL A 52 7.45 -15.26 -13.28
CA VAL A 52 7.57 -14.61 -14.60
C VAL A 52 6.67 -13.38 -14.60
N ILE A 53 7.29 -12.21 -14.78
CA ILE A 53 6.60 -10.93 -14.93
C ILE A 53 6.45 -10.65 -16.42
N ILE A 54 5.23 -10.55 -16.91
CA ILE A 54 4.92 -10.32 -18.32
C ILE A 54 4.66 -8.83 -18.54
N ALA A 55 5.28 -8.26 -19.55
CA ALA A 55 5.20 -6.83 -19.88
C ALA A 55 5.53 -5.92 -18.68
N PRO A 56 6.73 -6.05 -18.05
CA PRO A 56 7.11 -5.29 -16.87
C PRO A 56 7.13 -3.78 -17.09
N ASP A 57 7.21 -3.31 -18.32
CA ASP A 57 7.13 -1.89 -18.69
C ASP A 57 5.75 -1.27 -18.41
N TYR A 58 4.70 -2.10 -18.31
CA TYR A 58 3.40 -1.67 -17.87
C TYR A 58 3.33 -1.70 -16.34
N LEU A 59 3.56 -0.54 -15.73
CA LEU A 59 3.60 -0.42 -14.26
C LEU A 59 2.19 -0.49 -13.66
N ILE A 60 1.93 -1.56 -12.91
CA ILE A 60 0.68 -1.73 -12.17
C ILE A 60 0.82 -1.06 -10.81
N ASP A 61 -0.21 -0.30 -10.42
CA ASP A 61 -0.27 0.31 -9.08
C ASP A 61 -0.50 -0.74 -8.00
N VAL A 62 0.30 -0.68 -6.92
CA VAL A 62 0.25 -1.64 -5.79
C VAL A 62 -1.14 -1.67 -5.15
N SER A 63 -1.78 -0.51 -4.98
CA SER A 63 -3.11 -0.43 -4.37
C SER A 63 -4.17 -1.06 -5.27
N ALA A 64 -4.08 -0.86 -6.58
CA ALA A 64 -4.99 -1.47 -7.55
C ALA A 64 -4.80 -2.98 -7.63
N LEU A 65 -3.55 -3.47 -7.63
CA LEU A 65 -3.26 -4.90 -7.62
C LEU A 65 -3.76 -5.56 -6.32
N SER A 66 -3.52 -4.95 -5.18
CA SER A 66 -3.97 -5.48 -3.89
C SER A 66 -5.50 -5.49 -3.76
N ALA A 67 -6.19 -4.52 -4.39
CA ALA A 67 -7.65 -4.49 -4.42
C ALA A 67 -8.28 -5.71 -5.12
N CYS A 68 -7.55 -6.37 -6.02
CA CYS A 68 -7.98 -7.64 -6.63
C CYS A 68 -8.00 -8.82 -5.64
N MET A 69 -7.44 -8.64 -4.43
CA MET A 69 -7.42 -9.68 -3.38
C MET A 69 -8.55 -9.54 -2.35
N LYS A 70 -9.57 -8.73 -2.66
CA LYS A 70 -10.78 -8.63 -1.83
C LYS A 70 -11.52 -9.96 -1.78
N PRO A 71 -12.16 -10.32 -0.66
CA PRO A 71 -12.89 -11.59 -0.51
C PRO A 71 -13.98 -11.82 -1.57
N TYR A 72 -14.56 -10.74 -2.07
CA TYR A 72 -15.62 -10.76 -3.10
C TYR A 72 -15.13 -9.94 -4.31
N GLY A 73 -14.52 -10.57 -5.28
CA GLY A 73 -13.95 -9.91 -6.46
C GLY A 73 -12.49 -10.26 -6.66
N ASP A 74 -12.09 -11.43 -6.19
CA ASP A 74 -10.74 -12.02 -6.29
C ASP A 74 -10.49 -12.45 -7.76
N SER A 75 -10.36 -11.44 -8.64
CA SER A 75 -10.10 -11.69 -10.05
C SER A 75 -9.40 -10.51 -10.72
N ALA A 76 -8.65 -10.80 -11.78
CA ALA A 76 -8.00 -9.79 -12.60
C ALA A 76 -9.01 -8.85 -13.30
N GLU A 77 -10.23 -9.32 -13.56
CA GLU A 77 -11.29 -8.51 -14.12
C GLU A 77 -11.66 -7.33 -13.22
N SER A 78 -11.54 -7.48 -11.90
CA SER A 78 -11.77 -6.40 -10.92
C SER A 78 -10.86 -5.21 -11.16
N TYR A 79 -9.62 -5.43 -11.59
CA TYR A 79 -8.67 -4.37 -11.94
C TYR A 79 -9.18 -3.54 -13.13
N PHE A 80 -9.63 -4.20 -14.18
CA PHE A 80 -10.15 -3.52 -15.38
C PHE A 80 -11.46 -2.79 -15.07
N LEU A 81 -12.34 -3.39 -14.29
CA LEU A 81 -13.59 -2.75 -13.88
C LEU A 81 -13.32 -1.49 -13.05
N ASP A 82 -12.37 -1.53 -12.13
CA ASP A 82 -12.00 -0.35 -11.33
C ASP A 82 -11.38 0.77 -12.19
N MET A 83 -10.61 0.41 -13.22
CA MET A 83 -10.03 1.38 -14.16
C MET A 83 -11.07 2.14 -14.98
N ILE A 84 -12.14 1.47 -15.42
CA ILE A 84 -13.17 2.08 -16.29
C ILE A 84 -14.37 2.61 -15.52
N SER A 85 -14.51 2.26 -14.23
CA SER A 85 -15.60 2.73 -13.38
C SER A 85 -15.42 4.19 -13.00
N PRO A 86 -16.49 5.00 -13.01
CA PRO A 86 -16.43 6.34 -12.47
C PRO A 86 -15.98 6.32 -11.01
N LYS A 87 -15.07 7.23 -10.65
CA LYS A 87 -14.64 7.39 -9.25
C LYS A 87 -15.56 8.41 -8.59
N GLU A 88 -16.44 7.91 -7.74
CA GLU A 88 -17.35 8.74 -6.96
C GLU A 88 -16.68 9.22 -5.67
N THR A 89 -16.96 10.46 -5.30
CA THR A 89 -16.55 10.97 -3.98
C THR A 89 -17.53 10.45 -2.92
N THR A 90 -16.99 9.80 -1.89
CA THR A 90 -17.78 9.23 -0.80
C THR A 90 -17.25 9.68 0.55
N ILE A 91 -18.09 9.64 1.59
CA ILE A 91 -17.69 9.95 2.98
C ILE A 91 -16.46 9.14 3.43
N PRO A 92 -16.36 7.81 3.18
CA PRO A 92 -15.15 7.06 3.52
C PRO A 92 -13.88 7.56 2.82
N ILE A 93 -13.96 7.99 1.56
CA ILE A 93 -12.81 8.57 0.84
C ILE A 93 -12.40 9.90 1.48
N MET A 94 -13.36 10.75 1.83
CA MET A 94 -13.07 12.01 2.51
C MET A 94 -12.46 11.84 3.90
N LEU A 95 -12.91 10.83 4.66
CA LEU A 95 -12.28 10.45 5.92
C LEU A 95 -10.84 9.93 5.71
N GLY A 96 -10.58 9.21 4.62
CA GLY A 96 -9.23 8.77 4.24
C GLY A 96 -8.30 9.93 3.93
N ASN A 97 -8.76 10.86 3.11
CA ASN A 97 -8.00 12.07 2.77
C ASN A 97 -7.71 12.92 4.01
N ALA A 98 -8.67 13.05 4.92
CA ALA A 98 -8.46 13.75 6.18
C ALA A 98 -7.45 13.03 7.09
N ALA A 99 -7.50 11.70 7.17
CA ALA A 99 -6.56 10.91 7.96
C ALA A 99 -5.11 11.09 7.45
N ASN A 100 -4.90 11.05 6.13
CA ASN A 100 -3.58 11.31 5.54
C ASN A 100 -3.13 12.73 5.86
N ARG A 101 -4.00 13.74 5.71
CA ARG A 101 -3.66 15.11 6.06
C ARG A 101 -3.27 15.27 7.53
N PHE A 102 -4.01 14.64 8.45
CA PHE A 102 -3.67 14.66 9.87
C PHE A 102 -2.33 13.99 10.16
N MET A 103 -2.02 12.90 9.48
CA MET A 103 -0.72 12.24 9.58
C MET A 103 0.41 13.17 9.14
N ASP A 104 0.26 13.80 7.97
CA ASP A 104 1.24 14.71 7.40
C ASP A 104 1.51 15.90 8.32
N ASP A 105 0.47 16.54 8.80
CA ASP A 105 0.61 17.72 9.67
C ASP A 105 1.18 17.33 11.06
N LEU A 106 0.81 16.17 11.62
CA LEU A 106 1.35 15.70 12.91
C LEU A 106 2.82 15.26 12.85
N VAL A 107 3.29 14.77 11.71
CA VAL A 107 4.68 14.38 11.50
C VAL A 107 5.56 15.59 11.17
N ASN A 108 5.06 16.51 10.32
CA ASN A 108 5.86 17.63 9.81
C ASN A 108 5.84 18.89 10.69
N THR A 109 4.81 19.04 11.54
CA THR A 109 4.71 20.27 12.36
C THR A 109 5.33 20.02 13.73
N PRO A 110 6.37 20.75 14.12
CA PRO A 110 6.93 20.64 15.44
C PRO A 110 5.93 21.18 16.48
N VAL A 111 5.27 20.27 17.19
CA VAL A 111 4.30 20.59 18.23
C VAL A 111 4.63 19.81 19.51
N ASP A 112 4.50 20.44 20.66
CA ASP A 112 4.53 19.69 21.92
C ASP A 112 3.19 18.94 22.09
N PHE A 113 3.24 17.63 21.92
CA PHE A 113 2.08 16.75 22.04
C PHE A 113 1.44 16.75 23.45
N ASN A 114 2.11 17.29 24.45
CA ASN A 114 1.58 17.44 25.82
C ASN A 114 0.86 18.78 26.01
N ASP A 115 1.07 19.74 25.12
CA ASP A 115 0.34 21.01 25.10
C ASP A 115 -0.99 20.83 24.35
N ASN A 116 -2.07 20.74 25.14
CA ASN A 116 -3.43 20.53 24.59
C ASN A 116 -3.91 21.71 23.74
N GLU A 117 -3.48 22.94 24.01
CA GLU A 117 -3.86 24.11 23.24
C GLU A 117 -3.19 24.09 21.87
N ALA A 118 -1.89 23.88 21.83
CA ALA A 118 -1.14 23.73 20.57
C ALA A 118 -1.65 22.56 19.70
N VAL A 119 -1.98 21.42 20.32
CA VAL A 119 -2.55 20.26 19.63
C VAL A 119 -3.95 20.55 19.07
N ASN A 120 -4.80 21.26 19.81
CA ASN A 120 -6.13 21.65 19.31
C ASN A 120 -6.01 22.66 18.16
N GLN A 121 -5.11 23.62 18.25
CA GLN A 121 -4.83 24.55 17.17
C GLN A 121 -4.38 23.80 15.90
N LEU A 122 -3.45 22.86 16.01
CA LEU A 122 -3.01 22.04 14.88
C LEU A 122 -4.18 21.26 14.26
N TYR A 123 -5.07 20.69 15.09
CA TYR A 123 -6.27 20.01 14.60
C TYR A 123 -7.16 20.92 13.77
N GLU A 124 -7.45 22.14 14.28
CA GLU A 124 -8.30 23.11 13.59
C GLU A 124 -7.67 23.58 12.27
N GLU A 125 -6.35 23.83 12.26
CA GLU A 125 -5.61 24.20 11.07
C GLU A 125 -5.60 23.06 10.01
N SER A 126 -5.33 21.83 10.43
CA SER A 126 -5.33 20.65 9.55
C SER A 126 -6.71 20.41 8.96
N LEU A 127 -7.75 20.52 9.79
CA LEU A 127 -9.13 20.35 9.37
C LEU A 127 -9.53 21.44 8.36
N HIS A 128 -9.19 22.70 8.64
CA HIS A 128 -9.43 23.81 7.72
C HIS A 128 -8.75 23.60 6.36
N LYS A 129 -7.46 23.26 6.36
CA LYS A 129 -6.70 22.96 5.14
C LYS A 129 -7.35 21.82 4.36
N HIS A 130 -7.71 20.72 5.04
CA HIS A 130 -8.38 19.59 4.41
C HIS A 130 -9.68 20.00 3.72
N PHE A 131 -10.53 20.82 4.36
CA PHE A 131 -11.77 21.29 3.76
C PHE A 131 -11.50 22.21 2.56
N MET A 132 -10.55 23.14 2.68
CA MET A 132 -10.23 24.07 1.59
C MET A 132 -9.68 23.37 0.35
N GLU A 133 -8.84 22.37 0.52
CA GLU A 133 -8.26 21.57 -0.57
C GLU A 133 -9.30 20.64 -1.24
N ASN A 134 -10.38 20.32 -0.54
CA ASN A 134 -11.39 19.35 -0.99
C ASN A 134 -12.79 19.94 -1.18
N LEU A 135 -12.92 21.26 -1.31
CA LEU A 135 -14.23 21.93 -1.43
C LEU A 135 -15.13 21.33 -2.51
N LEU A 136 -14.57 21.06 -3.71
CA LEU A 136 -15.32 20.47 -4.82
C LEU A 136 -15.79 19.05 -4.48
N ASN A 137 -14.94 18.26 -3.87
CA ASN A 137 -15.28 16.89 -3.46
C ASN A 137 -16.42 16.90 -2.44
N TYR A 138 -16.37 17.80 -1.45
CA TYR A 138 -17.44 17.98 -0.48
C TYR A 138 -18.77 18.41 -1.10
N SER A 139 -18.69 19.27 -2.14
CA SER A 139 -19.89 19.71 -2.86
C SER A 139 -20.54 18.61 -3.71
N CYS A 140 -19.80 17.55 -4.01
CA CYS A 140 -20.27 16.38 -4.77
C CYS A 140 -20.80 15.24 -3.87
N LEU A 141 -20.79 15.40 -2.54
CA LEU A 141 -21.33 14.38 -1.65
C LEU A 141 -22.87 14.38 -1.70
N ASP A 142 -23.45 13.19 -1.88
CA ASP A 142 -24.92 13.02 -1.93
C ASP A 142 -25.59 13.22 -0.57
N LEU A 143 -24.84 13.11 0.51
CA LEU A 143 -25.37 13.20 1.88
C LEU A 143 -24.77 14.39 2.61
N PRO A 144 -25.58 15.12 3.40
CA PRO A 144 -25.08 16.20 4.23
C PRO A 144 -24.16 15.64 5.32
N LEU A 145 -23.11 16.39 5.63
CA LEU A 145 -22.22 16.06 6.73
C LEU A 145 -22.96 16.29 8.05
N ASP A 146 -23.05 15.26 8.84
CA ASP A 146 -23.67 15.30 10.16
C ASP A 146 -22.63 15.39 11.29
N LYS A 147 -23.13 15.47 12.53
CA LYS A 147 -22.27 15.51 13.70
C LYS A 147 -21.35 14.28 13.79
N SER A 148 -21.83 13.11 13.39
CA SER A 148 -21.07 11.85 13.49
C SER A 148 -19.83 11.87 12.62
N TYR A 149 -19.88 12.55 11.47
CA TYR A 149 -18.73 12.77 10.61
C TYR A 149 -17.62 13.56 11.32
N PHE A 150 -17.98 14.69 11.95
CA PHE A 150 -17.01 15.54 12.66
C PHE A 150 -16.46 14.84 13.92
N ASP A 151 -17.29 14.10 14.64
CA ASP A 151 -16.86 13.30 15.78
C ASP A 151 -15.85 12.22 15.33
N THR A 152 -16.07 11.59 14.18
CA THR A 152 -15.15 10.62 13.58
C THR A 152 -13.82 11.27 13.18
N LEU A 153 -13.83 12.45 12.57
CA LEU A 153 -12.61 13.19 12.23
C LEU A 153 -11.79 13.50 13.48
N LYS A 154 -12.44 13.96 14.54
CA LYS A 154 -11.78 14.29 15.81
C LYS A 154 -11.18 13.06 16.47
N GLU A 155 -11.88 11.93 16.45
CA GLU A 155 -11.37 10.66 16.96
C GLU A 155 -10.20 10.15 16.14
N THR A 156 -10.30 10.21 14.80
CA THR A 156 -9.22 9.85 13.88
C THR A 156 -7.95 10.67 14.16
N PHE A 157 -8.07 11.99 14.29
CA PHE A 157 -6.94 12.84 14.64
C PHE A 157 -6.28 12.44 15.96
N ARG A 158 -7.10 12.19 17.03
CA ARG A 158 -6.59 11.76 18.32
C ARG A 158 -5.85 10.43 18.26
N ASN A 159 -6.37 9.48 17.51
CA ASN A 159 -5.76 8.16 17.32
C ASN A 159 -4.43 8.26 16.57
N ILE A 160 -4.36 9.09 15.51
CA ILE A 160 -3.13 9.34 14.77
C ILE A 160 -2.13 10.06 15.68
N LYS A 161 -2.54 11.12 16.38
CA LYS A 161 -1.69 11.86 17.32
C LYS A 161 -1.08 10.93 18.36
N SER A 162 -1.87 10.10 18.99
CA SER A 162 -1.39 9.13 19.99
C SER A 162 -0.39 8.14 19.40
N SER A 163 -0.62 7.71 18.17
CA SER A 163 0.25 6.78 17.46
C SER A 163 1.59 7.42 17.05
N VAL A 164 1.55 8.62 16.53
CA VAL A 164 2.74 9.41 16.17
C VAL A 164 3.58 9.71 17.41
N GLN A 165 2.94 10.07 18.52
CA GLN A 165 3.62 10.39 19.77
C GLN A 165 4.27 9.18 20.46
N HIS A 166 3.59 8.01 20.47
CA HIS A 166 3.98 6.90 21.32
C HIS A 166 4.39 5.62 20.58
N ARG A 167 3.75 5.35 19.45
CA ARG A 167 3.98 4.09 18.71
C ARG A 167 5.10 4.22 17.69
N PHE A 168 5.14 5.29 16.93
CA PHE A 168 6.14 5.51 15.89
C PHE A 168 7.58 5.44 16.45
N PRO A 169 7.95 6.18 17.51
CA PRO A 169 9.30 6.15 18.05
C PRO A 169 9.61 4.87 18.85
N SER A 170 8.63 4.00 19.08
CA SER A 170 8.86 2.78 19.86
C SER A 170 9.84 1.83 19.18
N ALA A 171 10.54 1.00 19.95
CA ALA A 171 11.45 -0.02 19.42
C ALA A 171 10.72 -1.07 18.54
N GLU A 172 9.42 -1.25 18.74
CA GLU A 172 8.59 -2.14 17.92
C GLU A 172 8.45 -1.58 16.51
N VAL A 173 8.01 -0.33 16.35
CA VAL A 173 7.76 0.32 15.06
C VAL A 173 9.05 0.88 14.47
N GLY A 174 9.84 1.62 15.23
CA GLY A 174 11.15 2.12 14.79
C GLY A 174 11.06 3.22 13.73
N LEU A 175 10.14 4.16 13.92
CA LEU A 175 9.92 5.34 13.08
C LEU A 175 10.14 6.62 13.90
N PRO A 176 11.38 7.05 14.13
CA PRO A 176 11.63 8.35 14.73
C PRO A 176 11.16 9.47 13.80
N LEU A 177 10.47 10.49 14.32
CA LEU A 177 9.83 11.52 13.50
C LEU A 177 10.82 12.29 12.62
N GLU A 178 12.01 12.55 13.11
CA GLU A 178 13.10 13.23 12.39
C GLU A 178 13.61 12.46 11.15
N ASP A 179 13.45 11.13 11.14
CA ASP A 179 13.89 10.23 10.05
C ASP A 179 12.72 9.60 9.31
N THR A 180 11.54 10.21 9.38
CA THR A 180 10.33 9.71 8.74
C THR A 180 10.10 10.36 7.38
N LEU A 181 9.88 9.54 6.36
CA LEU A 181 9.50 9.95 5.02
C LEU A 181 7.99 9.74 4.85
N LEU A 182 7.30 10.79 4.44
CA LEU A 182 5.88 10.76 4.13
C LEU A 182 5.65 10.61 2.63
N GLU A 183 4.68 9.80 2.27
CA GLU A 183 4.25 9.54 0.90
C GLU A 183 5.38 9.20 -0.09
N PRO A 184 6.43 8.42 0.30
CA PRO A 184 7.47 8.03 -0.64
C PRO A 184 6.89 7.20 -1.77
N SER A 185 7.25 7.59 -3.00
CA SER A 185 6.79 6.92 -4.21
C SER A 185 7.89 6.05 -4.79
N PHE A 186 7.53 4.84 -5.22
CA PHE A 186 8.45 3.85 -5.76
C PHE A 186 8.02 3.36 -7.13
N ILE A 187 9.00 3.08 -7.97
CA ILE A 187 8.87 2.28 -9.18
C ILE A 187 9.79 1.08 -9.03
N CYS A 188 9.29 -0.10 -9.28
CA CYS A 188 10.05 -1.33 -9.31
C CYS A 188 9.91 -1.97 -10.70
N GLU A 189 10.88 -1.69 -11.58
CA GLU A 189 10.89 -2.19 -12.96
C GLU A 189 10.98 -3.72 -12.99
N THR A 190 11.70 -4.31 -12.04
CA THR A 190 11.83 -5.76 -11.93
C THR A 190 10.49 -6.46 -11.79
N LEU A 191 9.59 -5.88 -10.99
CA LEU A 191 8.25 -6.43 -10.73
C LEU A 191 7.16 -5.82 -11.63
N GLY A 192 7.47 -4.79 -12.41
CA GLY A 192 6.46 -4.03 -13.15
C GLY A 192 5.44 -3.33 -12.23
N LEU A 193 5.89 -2.86 -11.08
CA LEU A 193 5.04 -2.24 -10.06
C LEU A 193 5.42 -0.79 -9.81
N ARG A 194 4.41 0.00 -9.46
CA ARG A 194 4.57 1.32 -8.86
C ARG A 194 3.66 1.45 -7.64
N GLY A 195 4.04 2.32 -6.71
CA GLY A 195 3.20 2.58 -5.55
C GLY A 195 3.69 3.76 -4.74
N ARG A 196 2.82 4.25 -3.87
CA ARG A 196 3.09 5.29 -2.91
C ARG A 196 2.68 4.77 -1.53
N LEU A 197 3.65 4.68 -0.65
CA LEU A 197 3.46 4.25 0.73
C LEU A 197 3.14 5.47 1.60
N ASP A 198 2.34 5.33 2.65
CA ASP A 198 2.00 6.49 3.47
C ASP A 198 3.19 6.96 4.32
N VAL A 199 3.87 6.04 5.03
CA VAL A 199 4.98 6.40 5.94
C VAL A 199 6.10 5.38 5.90
N MET A 200 7.35 5.85 5.85
CA MET A 200 8.53 4.99 5.86
C MET A 200 9.68 5.62 6.65
N ALA A 201 10.45 4.81 7.37
CA ALA A 201 11.72 5.25 7.94
C ALA A 201 12.77 5.51 6.83
N ALA A 202 13.57 6.56 6.96
CA ALA A 202 14.59 6.91 5.98
C ALA A 202 15.61 5.77 5.72
N ASN A 203 15.81 4.88 6.70
CA ASN A 203 16.66 3.70 6.56
C ASN A 203 15.97 2.50 5.90
N HIS A 204 14.74 2.65 5.42
CA HIS A 204 13.88 1.62 4.77
C HIS A 204 13.55 0.40 5.64
N LYS A 205 13.79 0.43 6.95
CA LYS A 205 13.59 -0.73 7.84
C LYS A 205 12.21 -0.81 8.46
N SER A 206 11.42 0.25 8.33
CA SER A 206 10.08 0.30 8.91
C SER A 206 9.11 1.02 7.99
N LEU A 207 7.96 0.41 7.77
CA LEU A 207 6.88 0.89 6.91
C LEU A 207 5.59 0.97 7.72
N VAL A 208 4.81 2.01 7.52
CA VAL A 208 3.44 2.09 8.03
C VAL A 208 2.52 2.53 6.91
N GLU A 209 1.47 1.77 6.71
CA GLU A 209 0.36 2.09 5.79
C GLU A 209 -0.87 2.45 6.62
N LEU A 210 -1.39 3.64 6.40
CA LEU A 210 -2.54 4.18 7.11
C LEU A 210 -3.85 3.72 6.46
N LYS A 211 -4.78 3.26 7.27
CA LYS A 211 -6.14 2.90 6.82
C LYS A 211 -7.18 3.59 7.69
N SER A 212 -8.04 4.40 7.08
CA SER A 212 -9.16 5.07 7.76
C SER A 212 -10.41 4.19 7.84
N GLY A 213 -10.44 3.10 7.08
CA GLY A 213 -11.54 2.14 7.06
C GLY A 213 -11.56 1.20 8.26
N LYS A 214 -12.43 0.18 8.18
CA LYS A 214 -12.51 -0.88 9.19
C LYS A 214 -11.49 -1.98 8.90
N ALA A 215 -10.88 -2.52 9.96
CA ALA A 215 -10.22 -3.82 9.95
C ALA A 215 -11.28 -4.94 9.79
N GLU A 216 -10.84 -6.19 9.65
CA GLU A 216 -11.79 -7.31 9.68
C GLU A 216 -12.43 -7.41 11.07
N GLU A 217 -13.76 -7.50 11.07
CA GLU A 217 -14.56 -7.53 12.28
C GLU A 217 -15.57 -8.69 12.22
N ASN A 218 -15.67 -9.43 13.31
CA ASN A 218 -16.67 -10.48 13.44
C ASN A 218 -17.36 -10.34 14.81
N TYR A 219 -18.69 -10.22 14.80
CA TYR A 219 -19.51 -9.99 16.00
C TYR A 219 -19.02 -8.84 16.90
N GLY A 220 -18.56 -7.73 16.30
CA GLY A 220 -18.05 -6.57 17.05
C GLY A 220 -16.62 -6.72 17.58
N HIS A 221 -15.92 -7.80 17.27
CA HIS A 221 -14.53 -8.03 17.64
C HIS A 221 -13.61 -7.94 16.42
N LEU A 222 -12.55 -7.14 16.55
CA LEU A 222 -11.51 -7.04 15.53
C LEU A 222 -10.81 -8.40 15.38
N GLN A 223 -10.78 -8.94 14.16
CA GLN A 223 -10.16 -10.22 13.84
C GLN A 223 -8.74 -10.05 13.29
N GLY A 224 -8.50 -8.96 12.59
CA GLY A 224 -7.20 -8.70 11.97
C GLY A 224 -7.29 -7.69 10.85
N PRO A 225 -6.18 -7.52 10.11
CA PRO A 225 -6.16 -6.65 8.93
C PRO A 225 -6.89 -7.31 7.77
N GLN A 226 -7.47 -6.50 6.89
CA GLN A 226 -8.07 -7.00 5.66
C GLN A 226 -6.99 -7.60 4.74
N ARG A 227 -7.31 -8.72 4.08
CA ARG A 227 -6.40 -9.48 3.21
C ARG A 227 -5.73 -8.60 2.15
N GLN A 228 -6.47 -7.71 1.52
CA GLN A 228 -5.95 -6.78 0.51
C GLN A 228 -4.90 -5.81 1.08
N HIS A 229 -5.05 -5.37 2.33
CA HIS A 229 -4.08 -4.49 2.97
C HIS A 229 -2.79 -5.24 3.33
N VAL A 230 -2.90 -6.50 3.77
CA VAL A 230 -1.74 -7.37 4.00
C VAL A 230 -0.98 -7.60 2.69
N MET A 231 -1.70 -7.87 1.58
CA MET A 231 -1.09 -8.01 0.25
C MET A 231 -0.38 -6.72 -0.17
N GLN A 232 -0.99 -5.57 0.05
CA GLN A 232 -0.39 -4.27 -0.25
C GLN A 232 0.96 -4.10 0.45
N MET A 233 1.03 -4.41 1.75
CA MET A 233 2.28 -4.34 2.51
C MET A 233 3.32 -5.35 2.03
N SER A 234 2.90 -6.56 1.67
CA SER A 234 3.80 -7.58 1.12
C SER A 234 4.41 -7.12 -0.20
N LEU A 235 3.62 -6.50 -1.08
CA LEU A 235 4.11 -5.93 -2.34
C LEU A 235 5.11 -4.80 -2.11
N TYR A 236 4.90 -3.91 -1.15
CA TYR A 236 5.89 -2.88 -0.80
C TYR A 236 7.19 -3.49 -0.28
N LYS A 237 7.14 -4.54 0.55
CA LYS A 237 8.36 -5.24 1.00
C LYS A 237 9.13 -5.85 -0.18
N GLU A 238 8.43 -6.47 -1.14
CA GLU A 238 9.05 -6.97 -2.37
C GLU A 238 9.69 -5.85 -3.19
N MET A 239 9.01 -4.71 -3.35
CA MET A 239 9.58 -3.56 -4.06
C MET A 239 10.86 -3.06 -3.38
N LEU A 240 10.90 -2.97 -2.05
CA LEU A 240 12.11 -2.59 -1.31
C LEU A 240 13.22 -3.63 -1.46
N HIS A 241 12.88 -4.91 -1.49
CA HIS A 241 13.84 -5.97 -1.72
C HIS A 241 14.53 -5.82 -3.08
N TYR A 242 13.76 -5.66 -4.15
CA TYR A 242 14.31 -5.56 -5.50
C TYR A 242 14.98 -4.20 -5.79
N ASN A 243 14.46 -3.11 -5.25
CA ASN A 243 15.02 -1.78 -5.50
C ASN A 243 16.27 -1.47 -4.67
N PHE A 244 16.32 -1.95 -3.41
CA PHE A 244 17.35 -1.57 -2.44
C PHE A 244 18.12 -2.76 -1.86
N SER A 245 17.92 -3.96 -2.40
CA SER A 245 18.52 -5.20 -1.88
C SER A 245 18.26 -5.44 -0.39
N MET A 246 17.13 -4.95 0.12
CA MET A 246 16.75 -5.13 1.52
C MET A 246 16.29 -6.57 1.75
N PRO A 247 16.87 -7.29 2.74
CA PRO A 247 16.34 -8.60 3.14
C PRO A 247 14.90 -8.45 3.65
N ARG A 248 13.99 -9.30 3.15
CA ARG A 248 12.56 -9.23 3.47
C ARG A 248 12.26 -9.26 4.97
N ASP A 249 13.03 -10.05 5.71
CA ASP A 249 12.88 -10.21 7.16
C ASP A 249 13.39 -9.02 7.98
N ASN A 250 14.18 -8.13 7.35
CA ASN A 250 14.72 -6.95 7.99
C ASN A 250 13.79 -5.72 7.90
N VAL A 251 12.68 -5.85 7.16
CA VAL A 251 11.71 -4.77 6.99
C VAL A 251 10.49 -5.05 7.85
N LYS A 252 10.30 -4.22 8.86
CA LYS A 252 9.08 -4.19 9.66
C LYS A 252 7.97 -3.48 8.88
N SER A 253 6.79 -4.06 8.85
CA SER A 253 5.67 -3.50 8.09
C SER A 253 4.40 -3.49 8.94
N PHE A 254 3.77 -2.34 9.06
CA PHE A 254 2.61 -2.16 9.93
C PHE A 254 1.43 -1.60 9.14
N LEU A 255 0.27 -2.17 9.37
CA LEU A 255 -1.01 -1.60 8.99
C LEU A 255 -1.60 -0.85 10.18
N PHE A 256 -1.74 0.45 10.05
CA PHE A 256 -2.31 1.30 11.08
C PHE A 256 -3.73 1.69 10.71
N TYR A 257 -4.71 1.20 11.47
CA TYR A 257 -6.11 1.58 11.30
C TYR A 257 -6.43 2.76 12.23
N SER A 258 -6.54 3.96 11.65
CA SER A 258 -6.73 5.20 12.42
C SER A 258 -8.10 5.32 13.10
N ARG A 259 -9.09 4.54 12.64
CA ARG A 259 -10.39 4.42 13.32
C ARG A 259 -10.26 3.77 14.70
N TYR A 260 -9.28 2.89 14.85
CA TYR A 260 -8.89 2.26 16.10
C TYR A 260 -7.39 2.48 16.26
N PRO A 261 -6.84 2.81 17.45
CA PRO A 261 -5.38 2.99 17.60
C PRO A 261 -4.64 1.64 17.56
N VAL A 262 -4.84 0.87 16.51
CA VAL A 262 -4.36 -0.52 16.37
C VAL A 262 -3.40 -0.64 15.19
N PHE A 263 -2.26 -1.29 15.47
CA PHE A 263 -1.24 -1.69 14.51
C PHE A 263 -1.25 -3.20 14.33
N TYR A 264 -1.22 -3.64 13.08
CA TYR A 264 -1.00 -5.04 12.73
C TYR A 264 0.32 -5.16 11.98
N ASN A 265 1.15 -6.12 12.40
CA ASN A 265 2.40 -6.49 11.74
C ASN A 265 2.20 -7.74 10.89
#